data_bd008ea63b5d2a7e6f88d3c63cf0cdb8
#
_entry.id   bd008ea63b5d2a7e6f88d3c63cf0cdb8
#
_cell.length_a   1.000
_cell.length_b   1.000
_cell.length_c   1.000
_cell.angle_alpha   90.00
_cell.angle_beta   90.00
_cell.angle_gamma   90.00
#
_symmetry.space_group_name_H-M   'P 1'
#
loop_
_entity.id
_entity.type
_entity.pdbx_description
1 polymer ?
#
loop_
_entity_poly.entity_id
_entity_poly.type
_entity_poly.pdbx_seq_one_letter_code
_entity_poly.pdbx_strand_id
1 'polypeptide(L)'
;MIEFALRQAADIRWQVLDINKGARARQKLQKPFCLWLTGLSGAGKSTIANLLEKQLFASGRHTYILDGDNMRHGLNRDLGFSEADRVENIRRVMEVARLFVDAGLVVIVAFISPYRAEREFARSQFEPDEFVETYIDAPLEECERRDPKGLYAKARRGELVNFTGIDSDYEPPVAPEIRLDTVANSPVECVDLTLSYLCSKALHNTAGSESLHGRSLRL
;
A
#
# COMPACT_ATOMS: atom_id res chain seq x y z
N MET A 1 -4.62 -1.87 -24.02
CA MET A 1 -5.77 -1.72 -23.08
C MET A 1 -6.02 -3.10 -22.49
N ILE A 2 -5.57 -3.33 -21.25
CA ILE A 2 -5.83 -4.59 -20.54
C ILE A 2 -7.25 -4.45 -20.00
N GLU A 3 -8.19 -5.14 -20.66
CA GLU A 3 -9.59 -5.19 -20.25
C GLU A 3 -9.69 -6.13 -19.05
N PHE A 4 -9.79 -5.57 -17.84
CA PHE A 4 -10.18 -6.32 -16.65
C PHE A 4 -11.65 -6.74 -16.81
N ALA A 5 -11.92 -7.75 -17.62
CA ALA A 5 -13.23 -8.35 -17.74
C ALA A 5 -13.55 -9.09 -16.43
N LEU A 6 -14.06 -8.37 -15.45
CA LEU A 6 -14.75 -8.94 -14.30
C LEU A 6 -15.97 -9.71 -14.84
N ARG A 7 -15.84 -11.01 -15.08
CA ARG A 7 -17.00 -11.88 -15.27
C ARG A 7 -17.76 -11.92 -13.93
N GLN A 8 -18.72 -11.02 -13.78
CA GLN A 8 -19.71 -11.16 -12.72
C GLN A 8 -20.57 -12.38 -13.04
N ALA A 9 -20.63 -13.32 -12.11
CA ALA A 9 -21.62 -14.39 -12.21
C ALA A 9 -23.02 -13.74 -12.14
N ALA A 10 -23.92 -14.09 -13.05
CA ALA A 10 -25.20 -13.42 -13.27
C ALA A 10 -26.15 -13.46 -12.05
N ASP A 11 -25.89 -14.33 -11.08
CA ASP A 11 -26.75 -14.58 -9.93
C ASP A 11 -26.22 -14.02 -8.60
N ILE A 12 -25.14 -13.21 -8.63
CA ILE A 12 -24.56 -12.62 -7.40
C ILE A 12 -25.30 -11.32 -7.08
N ARG A 13 -25.85 -11.23 -5.85
CA ARG A 13 -26.46 -10.03 -5.30
C ARG A 13 -25.64 -9.50 -4.15
N TRP A 14 -25.39 -8.19 -4.15
CA TRP A 14 -24.74 -7.53 -3.03
C TRP A 14 -25.64 -7.59 -1.79
N GLN A 15 -25.09 -8.07 -0.66
CA GLN A 15 -25.77 -8.07 0.63
C GLN A 15 -25.43 -6.79 1.39
N VAL A 16 -26.45 -6.03 1.77
CA VAL A 16 -26.28 -4.87 2.64
C VAL A 16 -26.16 -5.36 4.08
N LEU A 17 -25.05 -5.01 4.74
CA LEU A 17 -24.77 -5.40 6.12
C LEU A 17 -25.06 -4.22 7.06
N ASP A 18 -25.59 -4.51 8.26
CA ASP A 18 -25.91 -3.50 9.29
C ASP A 18 -24.66 -2.81 9.81
N ILE A 19 -23.54 -3.53 9.93
CA ILE A 19 -22.26 -2.97 10.35
C ILE A 19 -21.45 -2.58 9.11
N ASN A 20 -21.39 -1.30 8.82
CA ASN A 20 -20.67 -0.74 7.68
C ASN A 20 -19.28 -0.21 8.07
N LYS A 21 -18.50 0.22 7.04
CA LYS A 21 -17.16 0.81 7.19
C LYS A 21 -17.14 1.94 8.22
N GLY A 22 -18.11 2.86 8.16
CA GLY A 22 -18.17 3.99 9.09
C GLY A 22 -18.37 3.56 10.55
N ALA A 23 -19.18 2.51 10.81
CA ALA A 23 -19.34 1.97 12.15
C ALA A 23 -18.03 1.35 12.67
N ARG A 24 -17.32 0.59 11.82
CA ARG A 24 -16.02 -0.01 12.16
C ARG A 24 -14.94 1.05 12.40
N ALA A 25 -14.91 2.11 11.57
CA ALA A 25 -13.99 3.23 11.70
C ALA A 25 -14.20 4.00 13.03
N ARG A 26 -15.45 4.30 13.38
CA ARG A 26 -15.79 4.94 14.66
C ARG A 26 -15.37 4.09 15.87
N GLN A 27 -15.60 2.78 15.83
CA GLN A 27 -15.18 1.87 16.91
C GLN A 27 -13.67 1.88 17.11
N LYS A 28 -12.90 2.03 16.03
CA LYS A 28 -11.44 2.09 16.05
C LYS A 28 -10.87 3.50 16.24
N LEU A 29 -11.73 4.52 16.32
CA LEU A 29 -11.34 5.92 16.46
C LEU A 29 -10.32 6.36 15.40
N GLN A 30 -10.48 5.91 14.17
CA GLN A 30 -9.57 6.25 13.06
C GLN A 30 -10.29 6.35 11.72
N LYS A 31 -9.74 7.15 10.80
CA LYS A 31 -10.13 7.15 9.40
C LYS A 31 -9.34 6.02 8.72
N PRO A 32 -10.00 5.03 8.09
CA PRO A 32 -9.31 3.99 7.34
C PRO A 32 -8.84 4.52 5.99
N PHE A 33 -7.69 4.07 5.52
CA PHE A 33 -7.15 4.39 4.20
C PHE A 33 -6.11 3.34 3.80
N CYS A 34 -5.78 3.34 2.50
CA CYS A 34 -4.71 2.54 1.91
C CYS A 34 -3.54 3.45 1.54
N LEU A 35 -2.36 3.20 2.12
CA LEU A 35 -1.10 3.78 1.70
C LEU A 35 -0.41 2.80 0.73
N TRP A 36 -0.35 3.16 -0.54
CA TRP A 36 0.16 2.30 -1.61
C TRP A 36 1.59 2.70 -1.99
N LEU A 37 2.58 1.96 -1.47
CA LEU A 37 3.98 2.18 -1.78
C LEU A 37 4.35 1.45 -3.08
N THR A 38 4.83 2.20 -4.07
CA THR A 38 5.35 1.69 -5.33
C THR A 38 6.80 2.11 -5.53
N GLY A 39 7.55 1.37 -6.33
CA GLY A 39 8.98 1.64 -6.63
C GLY A 39 9.74 0.36 -6.96
N LEU A 40 10.94 0.47 -7.47
CA LEU A 40 11.81 -0.63 -7.87
C LEU A 40 12.13 -1.59 -6.70
N SER A 41 12.54 -2.80 -6.99
CA SER A 41 13.14 -3.69 -5.98
C SER A 41 14.36 -2.99 -5.37
N GLY A 42 14.60 -3.11 -4.06
CA GLY A 42 15.72 -2.40 -3.41
C GLY A 42 15.51 -0.91 -3.16
N ALA A 43 14.41 -0.28 -3.62
CA ALA A 43 14.13 1.13 -3.38
C ALA A 43 13.86 1.48 -1.90
N GLY A 44 13.49 0.51 -1.05
CA GLY A 44 13.28 0.74 0.39
C GLY A 44 11.83 0.58 0.87
N LYS A 45 10.89 0.13 0.02
CA LYS A 45 9.46 -0.01 0.34
C LYS A 45 9.17 -0.73 1.65
N SER A 46 9.64 -1.97 1.79
CA SER A 46 9.37 -2.79 2.98
C SER A 46 10.01 -2.21 4.26
N THR A 47 11.15 -1.56 4.14
CA THR A 47 11.83 -0.87 5.25
C THR A 47 10.98 0.30 5.75
N ILE A 48 10.54 1.16 4.83
CA ILE A 48 9.69 2.33 5.14
C ILE A 48 8.34 1.86 5.67
N ALA A 49 7.70 0.86 5.03
CA ALA A 49 6.44 0.30 5.46
C ALA A 49 6.50 -0.19 6.92
N ASN A 50 7.52 -0.97 7.27
CA ASN A 50 7.70 -1.51 8.61
C ASN A 50 7.97 -0.41 9.67
N LEU A 51 8.78 0.60 9.35
CA LEU A 51 9.04 1.72 10.26
C LEU A 51 7.79 2.58 10.45
N LEU A 52 7.05 2.85 9.38
CA LEU A 52 5.81 3.61 9.43
C LEU A 52 4.74 2.88 10.24
N GLU A 53 4.57 1.55 10.02
CA GLU A 53 3.64 0.76 10.80
C GLU A 53 3.96 0.81 12.29
N LYS A 54 5.23 0.69 12.68
CA LYS A 54 5.64 0.81 14.08
C LYS A 54 5.23 2.13 14.70
N GLN A 55 5.37 3.25 13.99
CA GLN A 55 4.98 4.57 14.50
C GLN A 55 3.46 4.72 14.58
N LEU A 56 2.73 4.29 13.55
CA LEU A 56 1.26 4.30 13.56
C LEU A 56 0.71 3.40 14.66
N PHE A 57 1.25 2.20 14.83
CA PHE A 57 0.86 1.27 15.89
C PHE A 57 1.12 1.85 17.29
N ALA A 58 2.30 2.45 17.51
CA ALA A 58 2.64 3.12 18.75
C ALA A 58 1.70 4.31 19.07
N SER A 59 1.13 4.94 18.04
CA SER A 59 0.11 5.99 18.19
C SER A 59 -1.33 5.45 18.32
N GLY A 60 -1.49 4.13 18.54
CA GLY A 60 -2.78 3.49 18.78
C GLY A 60 -3.60 3.22 17.50
N ARG A 61 -2.98 3.25 16.31
CA ARG A 61 -3.66 2.93 15.06
C ARG A 61 -3.71 1.43 14.82
N HIS A 62 -4.84 0.98 14.29
CA HIS A 62 -5.01 -0.39 13.82
C HIS A 62 -4.53 -0.49 12.39
N THR A 63 -3.40 -1.13 12.19
CA THR A 63 -2.68 -1.18 10.91
C THR A 63 -2.55 -2.60 10.38
N TYR A 64 -2.26 -2.74 9.08
CA TYR A 64 -1.83 -3.98 8.48
C TYR A 64 -0.94 -3.73 7.26
N ILE A 65 0.20 -4.45 7.18
CA ILE A 65 1.07 -4.42 6.01
C ILE A 65 0.74 -5.58 5.06
N LEU A 66 0.54 -5.25 3.80
CA LEU A 66 0.52 -6.19 2.68
C LEU A 66 1.86 -6.04 1.93
N ASP A 67 2.81 -6.93 2.22
CA ASP A 67 4.12 -6.95 1.58
C ASP A 67 4.17 -7.94 0.43
N GLY A 68 4.83 -7.56 -0.69
CA GLY A 68 4.84 -8.36 -1.91
C GLY A 68 5.42 -9.75 -1.76
N ASP A 69 6.47 -9.92 -0.98
CA ASP A 69 7.06 -11.24 -0.77
C ASP A 69 6.17 -12.10 0.15
N ASN A 70 5.66 -11.50 1.23
CA ASN A 70 4.80 -12.21 2.17
C ASN A 70 3.53 -12.73 1.49
N MET A 71 2.90 -11.91 0.62
CA MET A 71 1.70 -12.32 -0.11
C MET A 71 1.96 -13.49 -1.07
N ARG A 72 3.18 -13.62 -1.60
CA ARG A 72 3.58 -14.74 -2.46
C ARG A 72 3.81 -16.05 -1.71
N HIS A 73 3.95 -16.04 -0.40
CA HIS A 73 3.95 -17.25 0.42
C HIS A 73 2.55 -17.82 0.69
N GLY A 74 1.50 -17.03 0.49
CA GLY A 74 0.11 -17.41 0.77
C GLY A 74 -0.83 -17.15 -0.40
N LEU A 75 -1.51 -16.01 -0.38
CA LEU A 75 -2.58 -15.63 -1.31
C LEU A 75 -2.17 -15.74 -2.79
N ASN A 76 -0.94 -15.38 -3.12
CA ASN A 76 -0.43 -15.29 -4.49
C ASN A 76 0.66 -16.34 -4.79
N ARG A 77 0.68 -17.46 -4.06
CA ARG A 77 1.69 -18.53 -4.22
C ARG A 77 1.60 -19.24 -5.58
N ASP A 78 0.46 -19.17 -6.23
CA ASP A 78 0.19 -19.76 -7.54
C ASP A 78 0.63 -18.87 -8.70
N LEU A 79 1.05 -17.61 -8.43
CA LEU A 79 1.43 -16.64 -9.44
C LEU A 79 2.95 -16.59 -9.65
N GLY A 80 3.36 -16.55 -10.92
CA GLY A 80 4.74 -16.34 -11.35
C GLY A 80 5.07 -14.84 -11.51
N PHE A 81 5.93 -14.55 -12.51
CA PHE A 81 6.41 -13.20 -12.81
C PHE A 81 6.11 -12.74 -14.24
N SER A 82 5.25 -13.48 -14.97
CA SER A 82 4.73 -13.01 -16.25
C SER A 82 3.93 -11.71 -16.06
N GLU A 83 3.72 -10.97 -17.13
CA GLU A 83 2.89 -9.75 -17.10
C GLU A 83 1.49 -10.05 -16.56
N ALA A 84 0.85 -11.12 -17.04
CA ALA A 84 -0.47 -11.55 -16.58
C ALA A 84 -0.48 -11.89 -15.07
N ASP A 85 0.55 -12.58 -14.57
CA ASP A 85 0.67 -12.89 -13.15
C ASP A 85 0.86 -11.64 -12.29
N ARG A 86 1.58 -10.63 -12.80
CA ARG A 86 1.77 -9.34 -12.10
C ARG A 86 0.46 -8.59 -11.99
N VAL A 87 -0.30 -8.51 -13.08
CA VAL A 87 -1.63 -7.88 -13.12
C VAL A 87 -2.56 -8.57 -12.11
N GLU A 88 -2.64 -9.89 -12.14
CA GLU A 88 -3.48 -10.66 -11.21
C GLU A 88 -3.00 -10.53 -9.75
N ASN A 89 -1.68 -10.48 -9.53
CA ASN A 89 -1.11 -10.24 -8.21
C ASN A 89 -1.59 -8.89 -7.63
N ILE A 90 -1.54 -7.82 -8.41
CA ILE A 90 -1.99 -6.48 -8.00
C ILE A 90 -3.52 -6.47 -7.78
N ARG A 91 -4.29 -7.12 -8.68
CA ARG A 91 -5.74 -7.23 -8.52
C ARG A 91 -6.13 -7.90 -7.19
N ARG A 92 -5.50 -9.04 -6.85
CA ARG A 92 -5.79 -9.74 -5.58
C ARG A 92 -5.41 -8.90 -4.36
N VAL A 93 -4.26 -8.26 -4.39
CA VAL A 93 -3.78 -7.41 -3.28
C VAL A 93 -4.71 -6.21 -3.09
N MET A 94 -5.15 -5.58 -4.17
CA MET A 94 -6.09 -4.46 -4.13
C MET A 94 -7.42 -4.87 -3.47
N GLU A 95 -7.98 -6.03 -3.84
CA GLU A 95 -9.21 -6.54 -3.21
C GLU A 95 -9.04 -6.76 -1.70
N VAL A 96 -7.93 -7.35 -1.28
CA VAL A 96 -7.63 -7.54 0.15
C VAL A 96 -7.46 -6.19 0.85
N ALA A 97 -6.74 -5.24 0.25
CA ALA A 97 -6.55 -3.91 0.80
C ALA A 97 -7.90 -3.19 0.98
N ARG A 98 -8.81 -3.29 -0.01
CA ARG A 98 -10.15 -2.71 0.05
C ARG A 98 -10.98 -3.32 1.19
N LEU A 99 -10.94 -4.64 1.36
CA LEU A 99 -11.62 -5.32 2.47
C LEU A 99 -11.09 -4.87 3.84
N PHE A 100 -9.79 -4.66 3.97
CA PHE A 100 -9.19 -4.18 5.22
C PHE A 100 -9.52 -2.71 5.50
N VAL A 101 -9.57 -1.87 4.47
CA VAL A 101 -10.06 -0.48 4.61
C VAL A 101 -11.53 -0.49 5.01
N ASP A 102 -12.38 -1.36 4.42
CA ASP A 102 -13.77 -1.53 4.85
C ASP A 102 -13.87 -2.05 6.30
N ALA A 103 -12.92 -2.88 6.75
CA ALA A 103 -12.82 -3.31 8.13
C ALA A 103 -12.38 -2.20 9.10
N GLY A 104 -12.07 -1.00 8.58
CA GLY A 104 -11.70 0.16 9.37
C GLY A 104 -10.21 0.24 9.70
N LEU A 105 -9.33 -0.43 8.93
CA LEU A 105 -7.88 -0.45 9.15
C LEU A 105 -7.15 0.60 8.29
N VAL A 106 -5.98 0.99 8.76
CA VAL A 106 -4.96 1.64 7.93
C VAL A 106 -4.12 0.53 7.28
N VAL A 107 -4.15 0.48 5.95
CA VAL A 107 -3.46 -0.57 5.18
C VAL A 107 -2.24 0.02 4.50
N ILE A 108 -1.09 -0.63 4.67
CA ILE A 108 0.15 -0.26 4.00
C ILE A 108 0.47 -1.34 2.98
N VAL A 109 0.37 -1.01 1.70
CA VAL A 109 0.70 -1.91 0.59
C VAL A 109 2.12 -1.62 0.14
N ALA A 110 3.02 -2.62 0.13
CA ALA A 110 4.42 -2.48 -0.27
C ALA A 110 4.74 -3.41 -1.45
N PHE A 111 4.46 -2.95 -2.66
CA PHE A 111 4.63 -3.70 -3.91
C PHE A 111 5.40 -2.89 -4.95
N ILE A 112 6.08 -3.56 -5.89
CA ILE A 112 6.67 -2.87 -7.05
C ILE A 112 5.57 -2.16 -7.82
N SER A 113 4.45 -2.86 -8.12
CA SER A 113 3.29 -2.37 -8.89
C SER A 113 3.74 -1.52 -10.10
N PRO A 114 4.38 -2.17 -11.11
CA PRO A 114 5.21 -1.45 -12.09
C PRO A 114 4.41 -0.59 -13.05
N TYR A 115 3.15 -0.95 -13.34
CA TYR A 115 2.36 -0.29 -14.39
C TYR A 115 1.40 0.73 -13.81
N ARG A 116 1.31 1.91 -14.45
CA ARG A 116 0.41 3.00 -14.04
C ARG A 116 -1.05 2.57 -14.08
N ALA A 117 -1.46 1.88 -15.15
CA ALA A 117 -2.82 1.42 -15.32
C ALA A 117 -3.31 0.55 -14.15
N GLU A 118 -2.44 -0.30 -13.59
CA GLU A 118 -2.79 -1.14 -12.44
C GLU A 118 -2.98 -0.31 -11.16
N ARG A 119 -2.12 0.69 -10.93
CA ARG A 119 -2.23 1.58 -9.78
C ARG A 119 -3.44 2.50 -9.89
N GLU A 120 -3.74 3.02 -11.07
CA GLU A 120 -4.96 3.79 -11.35
C GLU A 120 -6.21 2.94 -11.16
N PHE A 121 -6.20 1.69 -11.64
CA PHE A 121 -7.29 0.75 -11.38
C PHE A 121 -7.45 0.49 -9.88
N ALA A 122 -6.35 0.22 -9.16
CA ALA A 122 -6.40 0.04 -7.71
C ALA A 122 -6.99 1.27 -7.02
N ARG A 123 -6.54 2.48 -7.35
CA ARG A 123 -7.09 3.74 -6.84
C ARG A 123 -8.59 3.86 -7.05
N SER A 124 -9.08 3.49 -8.23
CA SER A 124 -10.50 3.60 -8.59
C SER A 124 -11.44 2.74 -7.73
N GLN A 125 -10.88 1.77 -6.99
CA GLN A 125 -11.66 0.87 -6.12
C GLN A 125 -11.84 1.41 -4.68
N PHE A 126 -11.26 2.57 -4.39
CA PHE A 126 -11.38 3.25 -3.09
C PHE A 126 -12.21 4.52 -3.21
N GLU A 127 -12.78 4.96 -2.10
CA GLU A 127 -13.48 6.23 -2.03
C GLU A 127 -12.46 7.40 -2.10
N PRO A 128 -12.92 8.62 -2.43
CA PRO A 128 -12.05 9.80 -2.39
C PRO A 128 -11.32 9.92 -1.05
N ASP A 129 -10.02 10.26 -1.11
CA ASP A 129 -9.11 10.39 0.04
C ASP A 129 -8.80 9.09 0.81
N GLU A 130 -9.21 7.92 0.30
CA GLU A 130 -8.86 6.62 0.91
C GLU A 130 -7.64 5.94 0.28
N PHE A 131 -7.13 6.45 -0.83
CA PHE A 131 -5.95 5.91 -1.50
C PHE A 131 -4.86 6.97 -1.59
N VAL A 132 -3.70 6.67 -1.01
CA VAL A 132 -2.52 7.54 -0.99
C VAL A 132 -1.39 6.82 -1.72
N GLU A 133 -1.12 7.21 -2.97
CA GLU A 133 0.01 6.67 -3.73
C GLU A 133 1.31 7.29 -3.23
N THR A 134 2.24 6.44 -2.83
CA THR A 134 3.54 6.84 -2.32
C THR A 134 4.64 6.26 -3.20
N TYR A 135 5.31 7.12 -3.93
CA TYR A 135 6.43 6.74 -4.78
C TYR A 135 7.73 6.70 -3.97
N ILE A 136 8.26 5.49 -3.82
CA ILE A 136 9.57 5.25 -3.19
C ILE A 136 10.62 5.36 -4.30
N ASP A 137 11.15 6.55 -4.44
CA ASP A 137 12.02 6.95 -5.55
C ASP A 137 13.49 6.63 -5.22
N ALA A 138 14.07 5.81 -6.08
CA ALA A 138 15.51 5.54 -6.12
C ALA A 138 15.91 5.21 -7.56
N PRO A 139 17.02 5.76 -8.07
CA PRO A 139 17.56 5.38 -9.36
C PRO A 139 17.85 3.87 -9.45
N LEU A 140 17.75 3.31 -10.66
CA LEU A 140 18.00 1.89 -10.89
C LEU A 140 19.40 1.48 -10.40
N GLU A 141 20.41 2.29 -10.69
CA GLU A 141 21.79 2.05 -10.30
C GLU A 141 21.96 1.93 -8.78
N GLU A 142 21.22 2.73 -8.02
CA GLU A 142 21.23 2.66 -6.56
C GLU A 142 20.49 1.42 -6.06
N CYS A 143 19.36 1.05 -6.69
CA CYS A 143 18.65 -0.18 -6.38
C CYS A 143 19.52 -1.42 -6.65
N GLU A 144 20.26 -1.43 -7.78
CA GLU A 144 21.24 -2.48 -8.10
C GLU A 144 22.41 -2.51 -7.10
N ARG A 145 22.93 -1.35 -6.71
CA ARG A 145 24.01 -1.26 -5.71
C ARG A 145 23.57 -1.82 -4.35
N ARG A 146 22.34 -1.54 -3.94
CA ARG A 146 21.77 -2.05 -2.69
C ARG A 146 21.52 -3.56 -2.75
N ASP A 147 20.92 -4.05 -3.79
CA ASP A 147 20.50 -5.44 -4.10
C ASP A 147 20.39 -6.38 -2.87
N PRO A 148 19.56 -6.07 -1.87
CA PRO A 148 19.56 -6.77 -0.58
C PRO A 148 19.18 -8.26 -0.68
N LYS A 149 18.62 -8.66 -1.82
CA LYS A 149 18.16 -10.05 -2.09
C LYS A 149 18.99 -10.74 -3.17
N GLY A 150 19.98 -10.07 -3.77
CA GLY A 150 20.77 -10.58 -4.89
C GLY A 150 19.99 -10.80 -6.18
N LEU A 151 18.81 -10.15 -6.32
CA LEU A 151 17.92 -10.36 -7.47
C LEU A 151 18.43 -9.64 -8.72
N TYR A 152 19.01 -8.46 -8.60
CA TYR A 152 19.63 -7.75 -9.72
C TYR A 152 20.81 -8.53 -10.27
N ALA A 153 21.67 -9.03 -9.39
CA ALA A 153 22.79 -9.86 -9.79
C ALA A 153 22.34 -11.12 -10.57
N LYS A 154 21.24 -11.76 -10.15
CA LYS A 154 20.64 -12.90 -10.87
C LYS A 154 20.05 -12.48 -12.22
N ALA A 155 19.31 -11.37 -12.28
CA ALA A 155 18.73 -10.85 -13.50
C ALA A 155 19.81 -10.51 -14.55
N ARG A 156 20.89 -9.84 -14.12
CA ARG A 156 22.03 -9.51 -15.00
C ARG A 156 22.76 -10.74 -15.55
N ARG A 157 22.74 -11.87 -14.81
CA ARG A 157 23.27 -13.17 -15.31
C ARG A 157 22.26 -13.94 -16.16
N GLY A 158 21.05 -13.43 -16.40
CA GLY A 158 19.99 -14.11 -17.15
C GLY A 158 19.32 -15.26 -16.37
N GLU A 159 19.53 -15.36 -15.08
CA GLU A 159 18.90 -16.37 -14.20
C GLU A 159 17.45 -16.01 -13.82
N LEU A 160 17.10 -14.74 -13.93
CA LEU A 160 15.75 -14.22 -13.75
C LEU A 160 15.33 -13.49 -15.01
N VAL A 161 14.16 -13.84 -15.53
CA VAL A 161 13.53 -13.17 -16.68
C VAL A 161 12.37 -12.30 -16.22
N ASN A 162 12.02 -11.30 -17.01
CA ASN A 162 10.96 -10.33 -16.71
C ASN A 162 11.19 -9.58 -15.38
N PHE A 163 12.44 -9.27 -15.05
CA PHE A 163 12.76 -8.54 -13.82
C PHE A 163 12.60 -7.03 -14.02
N THR A 164 11.73 -6.41 -13.21
CA THR A 164 11.41 -4.97 -13.31
C THR A 164 12.64 -4.10 -13.15
N GLY A 165 12.89 -3.24 -14.12
CA GLY A 165 14.04 -2.35 -14.20
C GLY A 165 15.21 -2.92 -15.00
N ILE A 166 15.21 -4.21 -15.39
CA ILE A 166 16.25 -4.82 -16.23
C ILE A 166 15.69 -5.20 -17.61
N ASP A 167 14.76 -6.11 -17.68
CA ASP A 167 14.13 -6.63 -18.89
C ASP A 167 12.59 -6.47 -18.88
N SER A 168 12.07 -5.78 -17.88
CA SER A 168 10.66 -5.38 -17.75
C SER A 168 10.58 -3.94 -17.23
N ASP A 169 9.68 -3.17 -17.77
CA ASP A 169 9.55 -1.75 -17.47
C ASP A 169 9.00 -1.48 -16.08
N TYR A 170 9.40 -0.34 -15.53
CA TYR A 170 8.75 0.32 -14.41
C TYR A 170 8.29 1.70 -14.86
N GLU A 171 7.00 1.98 -14.70
CA GLU A 171 6.38 3.26 -15.03
C GLU A 171 6.23 4.11 -13.75
N PRO A 172 7.11 5.10 -13.50
CA PRO A 172 6.97 5.97 -12.33
C PRO A 172 5.60 6.66 -12.28
N PRO A 173 5.02 6.87 -11.10
CA PRO A 173 3.79 7.65 -10.95
C PRO A 173 3.94 9.06 -11.54
N VAL A 174 2.89 9.58 -12.17
CA VAL A 174 2.89 10.95 -12.73
C VAL A 174 2.66 11.98 -11.63
N ALA A 175 1.73 11.72 -10.73
CA ALA A 175 1.33 12.65 -9.67
C ALA A 175 1.00 11.87 -8.37
N PRO A 176 1.99 11.22 -7.75
CA PRO A 176 1.76 10.54 -6.47
C PRO A 176 1.48 11.58 -5.38
N GLU A 177 0.68 11.23 -4.40
CA GLU A 177 0.43 12.07 -3.22
C GLU A 177 1.72 12.31 -2.42
N ILE A 178 2.61 11.31 -2.38
CA ILE A 178 3.89 11.40 -1.68
C ILE A 178 5.00 10.86 -2.59
N ARG A 179 6.10 11.62 -2.70
CA ARG A 179 7.34 11.17 -3.34
C ARG A 179 8.45 11.18 -2.31
N LEU A 180 9.10 10.04 -2.10
CA LEU A 180 10.17 9.84 -1.14
C LEU A 180 11.46 9.48 -1.88
N ASP A 181 12.38 10.43 -1.97
CA ASP A 181 13.74 10.21 -2.47
C ASP A 181 14.55 9.49 -1.39
N THR A 182 14.81 8.20 -1.59
CA THR A 182 15.53 7.36 -0.61
C THR A 182 17.04 7.38 -0.78
N VAL A 183 17.55 8.20 -1.68
CA VAL A 183 18.99 8.53 -1.77
C VAL A 183 19.27 9.74 -0.91
N ALA A 184 18.43 10.76 -1.01
CA ALA A 184 18.58 12.00 -0.26
C ALA A 184 18.12 11.89 1.19
N ASN A 185 17.16 11.00 1.50
CA ASN A 185 16.56 10.88 2.83
C ASN A 185 16.79 9.49 3.43
N SER A 186 17.07 9.44 4.72
CA SER A 186 17.09 8.22 5.50
C SER A 186 15.68 7.60 5.61
N PRO A 187 15.57 6.31 5.93
CA PRO A 187 14.25 5.70 6.15
C PRO A 187 13.40 6.39 7.23
N VAL A 188 14.01 6.95 8.26
CA VAL A 188 13.32 7.69 9.32
C VAL A 188 12.75 8.99 8.78
N GLU A 189 13.55 9.78 8.06
CA GLU A 189 13.09 11.02 7.43
C GLU A 189 11.96 10.76 6.42
N CYS A 190 12.04 9.67 5.65
CA CYS A 190 10.94 9.26 4.76
C CYS A 190 9.64 9.00 5.53
N VAL A 191 9.71 8.35 6.69
CA VAL A 191 8.55 8.11 7.56
C VAL A 191 8.01 9.43 8.12
N ASP A 192 8.85 10.33 8.59
CA ASP A 192 8.44 11.63 9.12
C ASP A 192 7.74 12.49 8.06
N LEU A 193 8.25 12.50 6.83
CA LEU A 193 7.60 13.14 5.67
C LEU A 193 6.21 12.54 5.41
N THR A 194 6.11 11.20 5.45
CA THR A 194 4.83 10.50 5.24
C THR A 194 3.83 10.86 6.33
N LEU A 195 4.22 10.80 7.60
CA LEU A 195 3.34 11.16 8.72
C LEU A 195 2.91 12.62 8.67
N SER A 196 3.81 13.53 8.30
CA SER A 196 3.50 14.95 8.12
C SER A 196 2.41 15.14 7.05
N TYR A 197 2.51 14.44 5.92
CA TYR A 197 1.47 14.46 4.90
C TYR A 197 0.15 13.91 5.42
N LEU A 198 0.15 12.74 6.08
CA LEU A 198 -1.06 12.11 6.63
C LEU A 198 -1.75 13.01 7.66
N CYS A 199 -0.99 13.70 8.51
CA CYS A 199 -1.53 14.69 9.45
C CYS A 199 -2.18 15.87 8.71
N SER A 200 -1.54 16.41 7.68
CA SER A 200 -2.07 17.54 6.90
C SER A 200 -3.39 17.22 6.21
N LYS A 201 -3.64 15.96 5.88
CA LYS A 201 -4.87 15.45 5.26
C LYS A 201 -5.90 14.96 6.26
N ALA A 202 -5.70 15.17 7.55
CA ALA A 202 -6.54 14.63 8.63
C ALA A 202 -6.74 13.09 8.56
N LEU A 203 -5.85 12.39 7.88
CA LEU A 203 -5.81 10.93 7.83
C LEU A 203 -5.16 10.34 9.10
N HIS A 204 -4.34 11.16 9.76
CA HIS A 204 -3.69 10.84 11.01
C HIS A 204 -4.02 11.93 12.04
N ASN A 205 -5.27 12.07 12.41
CA ASN A 205 -5.61 12.86 13.60
C ASN A 205 -5.19 12.07 14.84
N THR A 206 -4.31 12.64 15.66
CA THR A 206 -4.15 12.22 17.04
C THR A 206 -5.50 12.44 17.73
N ALA A 207 -6.31 11.41 17.83
CA ALA A 207 -7.51 11.45 18.66
C ALA A 207 -7.06 11.70 20.10
N GLY A 208 -7.43 12.84 20.66
CA GLY A 208 -7.31 13.02 22.10
C GLY A 208 -6.82 14.35 22.60
N SER A 209 -7.47 15.46 22.22
CA SER A 209 -7.52 16.63 23.10
C SER A 209 -8.93 17.19 23.23
N GLU A 210 -9.95 16.36 23.10
CA GLU A 210 -11.25 16.72 23.65
C GLU A 210 -11.33 16.24 25.09
N SER A 211 -11.21 17.21 25.99
CA SER A 211 -11.27 17.10 27.41
C SER A 211 -12.42 16.20 27.89
N LEU A 212 -12.08 15.18 28.67
CA LEU A 212 -12.97 14.53 29.63
C LEU A 212 -13.41 15.56 30.71
N HIS A 213 -14.22 16.53 30.35
CA HIS A 213 -14.92 17.40 31.29
C HIS A 213 -16.41 17.31 31.01
N GLY A 214 -17.12 16.60 31.84
CA GLY A 214 -18.56 16.76 32.03
C GLY A 214 -19.45 15.62 31.54
N ARG A 215 -19.35 14.42 32.10
CA ARG A 215 -20.53 13.59 32.31
C ARG A 215 -20.60 13.19 33.79
N SER A 216 -21.27 14.06 34.54
CA SER A 216 -21.80 13.70 35.87
C SER A 216 -22.81 12.56 35.66
N LEU A 217 -22.47 11.40 36.21
CA LEU A 217 -23.42 10.30 36.43
C LEU A 217 -24.44 10.81 37.45
N ARG A 218 -25.68 10.97 37.05
CA ARG A 218 -26.83 10.92 37.97
C ARG A 218 -27.39 9.51 37.88
N LEU A 219 -27.36 8.86 39.03
CA LEU A 219 -28.06 7.62 39.35
C LEU A 219 -29.55 7.75 39.15
#